data_47d4b2d8922895335ab2faddccd919d9
#
_entry.id   47d4b2d8922895335ab2faddccd919d9
#
_cell.length_a   1.000
_cell.length_b   1.000
_cell.length_c   1.000
_cell.angle_alpha   90.00
_cell.angle_beta   90.00
_cell.angle_gamma   90.00
#
_symmetry.space_group_name_H-M   'P 1'
#
loop_
_entity.id
_entity.type
_entity.pdbx_description
1 polymer ?
#
loop_
_entity_poly.entity_id
_entity_poly.type
_entity_poly.pdbx_seq_one_letter_code
_entity_poly.pdbx_strand_id
1 'polypeptide(L)'
;MANGAVQTWPARKELEASQALAGTELVWLASPLDVYIAQVNGSAKILLPDGKPYYVGYAGKTDRPYYGLGTACVEAGLIEKDKLSLSAIVALYAREPAKVQELIWKNESYVFFTEYPGDNWPSGSLGFRVTDRTSLATDKKVYPQGGVVLVDTKSIGVGGKSQRFLKFMMDQDTGGAIRAPGRADIYMGVGPQAETLAGGQLAEGTMYYVFLKAEAVSQYPLPERASKKGKSGGARQPGLNAPAADPNK
;
A
#
# COMPACT_ATOMS: atom_id res chain seq x y z
N MET A 1 -17.96 -22.68 -4.17
CA MET A 1 -19.00 -21.78 -4.71
C MET A 1 -19.99 -22.63 -5.49
N ALA A 2 -21.11 -22.94 -4.93
CA ALA A 2 -22.21 -23.58 -5.62
C ALA A 2 -22.91 -22.48 -6.46
N ASN A 3 -23.03 -22.65 -7.75
CA ASN A 3 -23.78 -21.85 -8.71
C ASN A 3 -23.08 -20.72 -9.46
N GLY A 4 -21.76 -20.48 -9.34
CA GLY A 4 -21.07 -19.45 -10.13
C GLY A 4 -21.51 -17.99 -9.83
N ALA A 5 -22.36 -17.77 -8.82
CA ALA A 5 -22.76 -16.42 -8.42
C ALA A 5 -21.62 -15.71 -7.69
N VAL A 6 -21.31 -14.50 -8.13
CA VAL A 6 -20.37 -13.61 -7.42
C VAL A 6 -21.07 -13.14 -6.14
N GLN A 7 -20.47 -13.45 -5.00
CA GLN A 7 -20.96 -12.97 -3.70
C GLN A 7 -19.99 -11.92 -3.16
N THR A 8 -20.53 -10.89 -2.53
CA THR A 8 -19.78 -9.89 -1.78
C THR A 8 -19.09 -10.55 -0.59
N TRP A 9 -17.83 -10.21 -0.34
CA TRP A 9 -17.11 -10.68 0.83
C TRP A 9 -17.81 -10.25 2.14
N PRO A 10 -17.72 -11.05 3.22
CA PRO A 10 -18.10 -10.58 4.55
C PRO A 10 -17.32 -9.34 4.94
N ALA A 11 -17.84 -8.51 5.83
CA ALA A 11 -17.06 -7.42 6.43
C ALA A 11 -15.90 -7.99 7.27
N ARG A 12 -14.84 -7.19 7.48
CA ARG A 12 -13.66 -7.58 8.27
C ARG A 12 -14.02 -8.27 9.57
N LYS A 13 -14.91 -7.68 10.37
CA LYS A 13 -15.32 -8.25 11.68
C LYS A 13 -15.91 -9.65 11.54
N GLU A 14 -16.77 -9.85 10.56
CA GLU A 14 -17.42 -11.15 10.29
C GLU A 14 -16.39 -12.16 9.75
N LEU A 15 -15.49 -11.71 8.87
CA LEU A 15 -14.46 -12.56 8.28
C LEU A 15 -13.49 -13.08 9.34
N GLU A 16 -13.06 -12.21 10.26
CA GLU A 16 -12.19 -12.57 11.38
C GLU A 16 -12.89 -13.46 12.41
N ALA A 17 -14.17 -13.17 12.73
CA ALA A 17 -14.94 -13.96 13.70
C ALA A 17 -15.34 -15.35 13.20
N SER A 18 -15.63 -15.50 11.91
CA SER A 18 -16.11 -16.75 11.31
C SER A 18 -15.01 -17.80 11.09
N GLN A 19 -13.75 -17.42 11.25
CA GLN A 19 -12.59 -18.27 10.91
C GLN A 19 -12.64 -18.80 9.45
N ALA A 20 -13.30 -18.07 8.55
CA ALA A 20 -13.47 -18.48 7.16
C ALA A 20 -12.14 -18.61 6.39
N LEU A 21 -11.07 -18.05 6.94
CA LEU A 21 -9.71 -18.09 6.39
C LEU A 21 -8.79 -19.05 7.14
N ALA A 22 -9.31 -19.82 8.10
CA ALA A 22 -8.51 -20.78 8.87
C ALA A 22 -7.84 -21.80 7.93
N GLY A 23 -6.53 -22.01 8.12
CA GLY A 23 -5.70 -22.89 7.27
C GLY A 23 -5.15 -22.23 6.02
N THR A 24 -5.40 -20.91 5.82
CA THR A 24 -4.81 -20.12 4.73
C THR A 24 -3.79 -19.10 5.23
N GLU A 25 -3.48 -19.11 6.51
CA GLU A 25 -2.55 -18.19 7.14
C GLU A 25 -1.12 -18.42 6.63
N LEU A 26 -0.45 -17.34 6.26
CA LEU A 26 0.95 -17.37 5.86
C LEU A 26 1.87 -17.29 7.08
N VAL A 27 1.51 -16.44 8.05
CA VAL A 27 2.30 -16.16 9.23
C VAL A 27 1.41 -15.51 10.31
N TRP A 28 1.77 -15.68 11.56
CA TRP A 28 1.12 -15.05 12.70
C TRP A 28 1.93 -13.84 13.16
N LEU A 29 1.27 -12.71 13.41
CA LEU A 29 1.86 -11.51 13.95
C LEU A 29 1.55 -11.35 15.43
N ALA A 30 2.31 -10.50 16.13
CA ALA A 30 2.20 -10.32 17.57
C ALA A 30 0.86 -9.71 18.01
N SER A 31 0.25 -8.89 17.16
CA SER A 31 -1.02 -8.24 17.48
C SER A 31 -1.93 -8.04 16.27
N PRO A 32 -3.26 -7.92 16.48
CA PRO A 32 -4.20 -7.50 15.45
C PRO A 32 -3.86 -6.14 14.83
N LEU A 33 -3.28 -5.21 15.60
CA LEU A 33 -2.84 -3.92 15.06
C LEU A 33 -1.70 -4.10 14.04
N ASP A 34 -0.74 -5.00 14.29
CA ASP A 34 0.34 -5.28 13.34
C ASP A 34 -0.20 -5.85 12.04
N VAL A 35 -1.20 -6.74 12.12
CA VAL A 35 -1.90 -7.28 10.93
C VAL A 35 -2.58 -6.14 10.17
N TYR A 36 -3.29 -5.26 10.86
CA TYR A 36 -3.95 -4.12 10.23
C TYR A 36 -2.95 -3.17 9.56
N ILE A 37 -1.83 -2.85 10.22
CA ILE A 37 -0.77 -1.99 9.65
C ILE A 37 -0.18 -2.63 8.39
N ALA A 38 0.14 -3.93 8.44
CA ALA A 38 0.63 -4.66 7.26
C ALA A 38 -0.38 -4.60 6.10
N GLN A 39 -1.68 -4.76 6.38
CA GLN A 39 -2.74 -4.69 5.37
C GLN A 39 -2.90 -3.30 4.77
N VAL A 40 -2.77 -2.23 5.56
CA VAL A 40 -2.81 -0.85 5.06
C VAL A 40 -1.60 -0.55 4.18
N ASN A 41 -0.43 -1.05 4.57
CA ASN A 41 0.81 -0.88 3.78
C ASN A 41 0.84 -1.75 2.52
N GLY A 42 0.07 -2.84 2.47
CA GLY A 42 0.04 -3.76 1.34
C GLY A 42 1.29 -4.65 1.21
N SER A 43 2.28 -4.52 2.07
CA SER A 43 3.45 -5.39 2.15
C SER A 43 4.07 -5.33 3.55
N ALA A 44 4.75 -6.40 3.95
CA ALA A 44 5.48 -6.44 5.20
C ALA A 44 6.74 -7.30 5.12
N LYS A 45 7.78 -6.88 5.84
CA LYS A 45 8.93 -7.69 6.19
C LYS A 45 8.77 -8.13 7.65
N ILE A 46 8.64 -9.41 7.86
CA ILE A 46 8.37 -10.02 9.15
C ILE A 46 9.64 -10.76 9.60
N LEU A 47 10.09 -10.52 10.82
CA LEU A 47 11.17 -11.30 11.40
C LEU A 47 10.57 -12.52 12.09
N LEU A 48 10.93 -13.70 11.60
CA LEU A 48 10.53 -14.96 12.20
C LEU A 48 11.32 -15.22 13.52
N PRO A 49 10.84 -16.12 14.39
CA PRO A 49 11.51 -16.44 15.64
C PRO A 49 12.97 -16.92 15.49
N ASP A 50 13.31 -17.49 14.32
CA ASP A 50 14.69 -17.90 13.98
C ASP A 50 15.56 -16.75 13.44
N GLY A 51 15.04 -15.52 13.43
CA GLY A 51 15.72 -14.33 12.93
C GLY A 51 15.70 -14.17 11.39
N LYS A 52 15.11 -15.11 10.66
CA LYS A 52 15.03 -14.99 9.20
C LYS A 52 13.92 -14.03 8.80
N PRO A 53 14.14 -13.23 7.74
CA PRO A 53 13.10 -12.38 7.19
C PRO A 53 12.11 -13.22 6.36
N TYR A 54 10.83 -12.95 6.56
CA TYR A 54 9.74 -13.44 5.74
C TYR A 54 9.06 -12.24 5.08
N TYR A 55 8.83 -12.31 3.79
CA TYR A 55 8.29 -11.20 3.03
C TYR A 55 6.92 -11.54 2.49
N VAL A 56 5.98 -10.61 2.68
CA VAL A 56 4.63 -10.69 2.12
C VAL A 56 4.31 -9.44 1.30
N GLY A 57 3.57 -9.65 0.23
CA GLY A 57 3.08 -8.60 -0.65
C GLY A 57 1.60 -8.76 -0.97
N TYR A 58 0.99 -7.70 -1.45
CA TYR A 58 -0.42 -7.63 -1.79
C TYR A 58 -0.82 -8.68 -2.82
N ALA A 59 -1.82 -9.50 -2.51
CA ALA A 59 -2.41 -10.49 -3.41
C ALA A 59 -3.81 -10.10 -3.88
N GLY A 60 -4.53 -9.30 -3.09
CA GLY A 60 -5.89 -8.88 -3.37
C GLY A 60 -6.55 -8.27 -2.15
N LYS A 61 -7.78 -7.79 -2.32
CA LYS A 61 -8.60 -7.29 -1.22
C LYS A 61 -10.07 -7.65 -1.45
N THR A 62 -10.85 -7.56 -0.38
CA THR A 62 -12.31 -7.64 -0.47
C THR A 62 -12.87 -6.41 -1.20
N ASP A 63 -14.09 -6.54 -1.71
CA ASP A 63 -14.86 -5.47 -2.34
C ASP A 63 -15.51 -4.49 -1.35
N ARG A 64 -15.15 -4.62 -0.06
CA ARG A 64 -15.66 -3.77 1.03
C ARG A 64 -14.99 -2.39 1.05
N PRO A 65 -15.70 -1.36 1.54
CA PRO A 65 -15.17 -0.01 1.64
C PRO A 65 -14.01 0.06 2.63
N TYR A 66 -13.04 0.92 2.32
CA TYR A 66 -11.94 1.24 3.23
C TYR A 66 -12.34 2.39 4.16
N TYR A 67 -12.05 2.22 5.45
CA TYR A 67 -12.20 3.25 6.46
C TYR A 67 -10.94 3.31 7.35
N GLY A 68 -10.28 4.47 7.37
CA GLY A 68 -8.98 4.62 8.04
C GLY A 68 -9.08 4.60 9.56
N LEU A 69 -8.22 3.81 10.22
CA LEU A 69 -8.16 3.74 11.69
C LEU A 69 -7.86 5.11 12.32
N GLY A 70 -6.98 5.92 11.69
CA GLY A 70 -6.70 7.28 12.16
C GLY A 70 -7.96 8.15 12.21
N THR A 71 -8.77 8.12 11.16
CA THR A 71 -10.07 8.80 11.12
C THR A 71 -10.97 8.29 12.23
N ALA A 72 -11.06 6.97 12.39
CA ALA A 72 -11.86 6.36 13.45
C ALA A 72 -11.44 6.80 14.86
N CYS A 73 -10.13 6.91 15.10
CA CYS A 73 -9.59 7.38 16.40
C CYS A 73 -9.93 8.85 16.67
N VAL A 74 -9.85 9.70 15.66
CA VAL A 74 -10.17 11.13 15.79
C VAL A 74 -11.68 11.32 16.03
N GLU A 75 -12.53 10.66 15.26
CA GLU A 75 -13.98 10.74 15.42
C GLU A 75 -14.49 10.16 16.74
N ALA A 76 -13.76 9.17 17.29
CA ALA A 76 -14.03 8.64 18.62
C ALA A 76 -13.49 9.53 19.77
N GLY A 77 -12.84 10.66 19.46
CA GLY A 77 -12.24 11.56 20.44
C GLY A 77 -11.05 10.98 21.20
N LEU A 78 -10.40 9.94 20.66
CA LEU A 78 -9.28 9.25 21.33
C LEU A 78 -7.92 9.84 20.99
N ILE A 79 -7.81 10.48 19.83
CA ILE A 79 -6.62 11.18 19.36
C ILE A 79 -7.08 12.51 18.75
N GLU A 80 -6.48 13.61 19.14
CA GLU A 80 -6.70 14.91 18.51
C GLU A 80 -6.14 14.90 17.09
N LYS A 81 -6.83 15.56 16.15
CA LYS A 81 -6.49 15.52 14.72
C LYS A 81 -5.06 15.97 14.42
N ASP A 82 -4.57 16.98 15.13
CA ASP A 82 -3.23 17.55 15.01
C ASP A 82 -2.14 16.68 15.66
N LYS A 83 -2.53 15.75 16.54
CA LYS A 83 -1.64 14.77 17.19
C LYS A 83 -1.70 13.39 16.56
N LEU A 84 -2.47 13.22 15.47
CA LEU A 84 -2.61 11.93 14.82
C LEU A 84 -1.29 11.51 14.17
N SER A 85 -0.78 10.36 14.60
CA SER A 85 0.42 9.71 14.05
C SER A 85 0.33 8.20 14.27
N LEU A 86 1.15 7.42 13.56
CA LEU A 86 1.22 5.98 13.79
C LEU A 86 1.65 5.67 15.23
N SER A 87 2.64 6.41 15.76
CA SER A 87 3.08 6.26 17.15
C SER A 87 1.99 6.55 18.18
N ALA A 88 1.11 7.53 17.92
CA ALA A 88 -0.03 7.80 18.77
C ALA A 88 -1.05 6.66 18.75
N ILE A 89 -1.29 6.04 17.60
CA ILE A 89 -2.18 4.87 17.46
C ILE A 89 -1.59 3.67 18.20
N VAL A 90 -0.29 3.39 18.05
CA VAL A 90 0.41 2.31 18.75
C VAL A 90 0.35 2.53 20.27
N ALA A 91 0.60 3.75 20.76
CA ALA A 91 0.49 4.09 22.17
C ALA A 91 -0.96 3.95 22.70
N LEU A 92 -1.95 4.30 21.90
CA LEU A 92 -3.37 4.09 22.23
C LEU A 92 -3.68 2.60 22.32
N TYR A 93 -3.23 1.80 21.35
CA TYR A 93 -3.43 0.36 21.35
C TYR A 93 -2.82 -0.33 22.59
N ALA A 94 -1.63 0.09 22.98
CA ALA A 94 -0.98 -0.45 24.17
C ALA A 94 -1.78 -0.21 25.47
N ARG A 95 -2.57 0.87 25.52
CA ARG A 95 -3.40 1.22 26.69
C ARG A 95 -4.81 0.65 26.61
N GLU A 96 -5.40 0.65 25.43
CA GLU A 96 -6.82 0.31 25.20
C GLU A 96 -6.99 -0.62 23.98
N PRO A 97 -6.39 -1.84 24.02
CA PRO A 97 -6.35 -2.71 22.83
C PRO A 97 -7.75 -3.11 22.34
N ALA A 98 -8.68 -3.41 23.24
CA ALA A 98 -10.05 -3.78 22.89
C ALA A 98 -10.77 -2.64 22.16
N LYS A 99 -10.58 -1.40 22.60
CA LYS A 99 -11.22 -0.23 21.98
C LYS A 99 -10.66 0.06 20.60
N VAL A 100 -9.35 -0.06 20.43
CA VAL A 100 -8.73 0.09 19.10
C VAL A 100 -9.17 -1.05 18.16
N GLN A 101 -9.33 -2.28 18.67
CA GLN A 101 -9.87 -3.39 17.88
C GLN A 101 -11.28 -3.09 17.35
N GLU A 102 -12.14 -2.51 18.16
CA GLU A 102 -13.47 -2.05 17.71
C GLU A 102 -13.38 -1.02 16.57
N LEU A 103 -12.39 -0.11 16.65
CA LEU A 103 -12.15 0.88 15.61
C LEU A 103 -11.55 0.27 14.34
N ILE A 104 -10.68 -0.75 14.46
CA ILE A 104 -10.17 -1.53 13.32
C ILE A 104 -11.33 -2.16 12.55
N TRP A 105 -12.34 -2.68 13.23
CA TRP A 105 -13.50 -3.31 12.59
C TRP A 105 -14.43 -2.33 11.86
N LYS A 106 -14.30 -1.02 12.06
CA LYS A 106 -14.97 -0.03 11.21
C LYS A 106 -14.44 -0.03 9.77
N ASN A 107 -13.21 -0.49 9.56
CA ASN A 107 -12.68 -0.75 8.23
C ASN A 107 -13.17 -2.12 7.75
N GLU A 108 -14.21 -2.16 6.94
CA GLU A 108 -14.76 -3.41 6.40
C GLU A 108 -13.83 -4.09 5.39
N SER A 109 -12.91 -3.33 4.77
CA SER A 109 -11.98 -3.87 3.78
C SER A 109 -10.93 -4.78 4.42
N TYR A 110 -10.68 -5.93 3.79
CA TYR A 110 -9.66 -6.90 4.20
C TYR A 110 -8.69 -7.14 3.05
N VAL A 111 -7.38 -7.13 3.35
CA VAL A 111 -6.32 -7.33 2.37
C VAL A 111 -5.72 -8.73 2.53
N PHE A 112 -5.54 -9.41 1.43
CA PHE A 112 -4.89 -10.72 1.34
C PHE A 112 -3.46 -10.55 0.86
N PHE A 113 -2.60 -11.44 1.33
CA PHE A 113 -1.19 -11.46 0.99
C PHE A 113 -0.78 -12.72 0.26
N THR A 114 0.34 -12.66 -0.41
CA THR A 114 1.11 -13.79 -0.89
C THR A 114 2.54 -13.67 -0.40
N GLU A 115 3.23 -14.79 -0.28
CA GLU A 115 4.67 -14.80 -0.05
C GLU A 115 5.38 -14.12 -1.22
N TYR A 116 6.42 -13.35 -0.92
CA TYR A 116 7.13 -12.55 -1.89
C TYR A 116 8.63 -12.86 -1.86
N PRO A 117 9.31 -12.97 -3.03
CA PRO A 117 10.76 -13.07 -3.09
C PRO A 117 11.41 -11.81 -2.52
N GLY A 118 12.42 -11.96 -1.65
CA GLY A 118 13.06 -10.85 -0.98
C GLY A 118 13.84 -9.90 -1.91
N ASP A 119 14.24 -10.37 -3.08
CA ASP A 119 14.97 -9.58 -4.09
C ASP A 119 14.09 -8.53 -4.80
N ASN A 120 12.79 -8.79 -4.93
CA ASN A 120 11.81 -7.85 -5.51
C ASN A 120 10.87 -7.24 -4.46
N TRP A 121 11.27 -7.21 -3.20
CA TRP A 121 10.46 -6.64 -2.11
C TRP A 121 11.08 -5.33 -1.59
N PRO A 122 10.26 -4.32 -1.24
CA PRO A 122 8.82 -4.21 -1.49
C PRO A 122 8.52 -3.85 -2.94
N SER A 123 7.46 -4.43 -3.48
CA SER A 123 7.04 -4.21 -4.86
C SER A 123 5.85 -3.26 -4.93
N GLY A 124 5.91 -2.30 -5.84
CA GLY A 124 4.78 -1.43 -6.15
C GLY A 124 3.76 -2.10 -7.08
N SER A 125 2.66 -1.40 -7.37
CA SER A 125 1.56 -1.90 -8.20
C SER A 125 1.95 -2.22 -9.66
N LEU A 126 3.10 -1.74 -10.12
CA LEU A 126 3.69 -2.12 -11.42
C LEU A 126 4.46 -3.44 -11.37
N GLY A 127 4.59 -4.09 -10.21
CA GLY A 127 5.34 -5.34 -10.05
C GLY A 127 6.86 -5.16 -9.97
N PHE A 128 7.36 -3.95 -9.85
CA PHE A 128 8.77 -3.64 -9.67
C PHE A 128 9.06 -3.17 -8.24
N ARG A 129 10.26 -3.49 -7.78
CA ARG A 129 10.73 -3.03 -6.48
C ARG A 129 10.69 -1.50 -6.39
N VAL A 130 10.11 -0.99 -5.33
CA VAL A 130 10.13 0.43 -5.02
C VAL A 130 11.43 0.83 -4.33
N THR A 131 11.90 2.04 -4.63
CA THR A 131 13.19 2.55 -4.16
C THR A 131 12.96 3.72 -3.21
N ASP A 132 13.69 3.70 -2.10
CA ASP A 132 13.66 4.73 -1.06
C ASP A 132 13.80 6.14 -1.65
N ARG A 133 12.87 7.00 -1.27
CA ARG A 133 12.79 8.42 -1.69
C ARG A 133 12.97 8.63 -3.20
N THR A 134 12.55 7.65 -3.99
CA THR A 134 12.58 7.68 -5.45
C THR A 134 11.27 7.21 -6.04
N SER A 135 10.59 6.30 -5.36
CA SER A 135 9.28 5.80 -5.78
C SER A 135 8.15 6.57 -5.13
N LEU A 136 7.11 6.79 -5.91
CA LEU A 136 5.93 7.57 -5.59
C LEU A 136 4.69 6.71 -5.81
N ALA A 137 3.68 6.88 -4.98
CA ALA A 137 2.35 6.33 -5.16
C ALA A 137 1.34 7.45 -5.37
N THR A 138 0.48 7.33 -6.38
CA THR A 138 -0.56 8.33 -6.72
C THR A 138 -1.88 7.68 -7.08
N ASP A 139 -2.94 8.50 -7.24
CA ASP A 139 -4.25 8.05 -7.72
C ASP A 139 -4.20 7.72 -9.22
N LYS A 140 -4.32 6.46 -9.59
CA LYS A 140 -4.29 6.00 -10.98
C LYS A 140 -5.57 6.30 -11.77
N LYS A 141 -6.58 6.89 -11.16
CA LYS A 141 -7.71 7.52 -11.88
C LYS A 141 -7.35 8.90 -12.42
N VAL A 142 -6.32 9.52 -11.87
CA VAL A 142 -5.87 10.88 -12.21
C VAL A 142 -4.56 10.85 -12.99
N TYR A 143 -3.62 10.02 -12.56
CA TYR A 143 -2.25 10.02 -13.05
C TYR A 143 -1.90 8.73 -13.79
N PRO A 144 -1.06 8.79 -14.86
CA PRO A 144 -0.63 7.60 -15.57
C PRO A 144 0.29 6.74 -14.70
N GLN A 145 0.29 5.43 -14.95
CA GLN A 145 1.24 4.50 -14.33
C GLN A 145 2.63 4.65 -14.98
N GLY A 146 3.68 4.57 -14.16
CA GLY A 146 5.08 4.54 -14.64
C GLY A 146 5.62 5.91 -15.07
N GLY A 147 4.93 6.99 -14.75
CA GLY A 147 5.37 8.34 -15.10
C GLY A 147 6.63 8.78 -14.35
N VAL A 148 7.45 9.61 -15.01
CA VAL A 148 8.51 10.38 -14.35
C VAL A 148 7.92 11.68 -13.83
N VAL A 149 8.14 11.98 -12.57
CA VAL A 149 7.54 13.12 -11.88
C VAL A 149 8.62 13.93 -11.18
N LEU A 150 8.71 15.24 -11.48
CA LEU A 150 9.49 16.14 -10.65
C LEU A 150 8.61 16.58 -9.47
N VAL A 151 9.05 16.25 -8.25
CA VAL A 151 8.38 16.60 -7.00
C VAL A 151 9.14 17.71 -6.33
N ASP A 152 8.46 18.83 -6.04
CA ASP A 152 8.97 19.97 -5.25
C ASP A 152 8.11 20.13 -4.01
N THR A 153 8.64 19.74 -2.86
CA THR A 153 7.95 19.78 -1.57
C THR A 153 8.96 19.99 -0.43
N LYS A 154 8.51 19.79 0.79
CA LYS A 154 9.37 19.71 1.97
C LYS A 154 9.38 18.28 2.49
N SER A 155 10.50 17.83 3.00
CA SER A 155 10.66 16.54 3.65
C SER A 155 11.49 16.70 4.91
N ILE A 156 11.27 15.78 5.86
CA ILE A 156 12.08 15.72 7.05
C ILE A 156 13.40 15.04 6.70
N GLY A 157 14.49 15.71 6.99
CA GLY A 157 15.84 15.16 6.87
C GLY A 157 16.28 14.41 8.13
N VAL A 158 17.42 13.77 8.05
CA VAL A 158 18.10 13.19 9.22
C VAL A 158 18.32 14.31 10.26
N GLY A 159 17.83 14.09 11.50
CA GLY A 159 17.85 15.13 12.54
C GLY A 159 16.55 15.92 12.70
N GLY A 160 15.47 15.53 12.00
CA GLY A 160 14.11 16.05 12.23
C GLY A 160 13.85 17.45 11.65
N LYS A 161 14.80 18.05 10.94
CA LYS A 161 14.63 19.37 10.33
C LYS A 161 13.95 19.24 8.96
N SER A 162 12.92 20.05 8.75
CA SER A 162 12.29 20.18 7.44
C SER A 162 13.24 20.89 6.46
N GLN A 163 13.40 20.30 5.29
CA GLN A 163 14.21 20.83 4.18
C GLN A 163 13.48 20.71 2.86
N ARG A 164 13.87 21.52 1.87
CA ARG A 164 13.32 21.39 0.53
C ARG A 164 13.67 20.01 -0.05
N PHE A 165 12.67 19.36 -0.61
CA PHE A 165 12.79 18.12 -1.34
C PHE A 165 12.41 18.38 -2.80
N LEU A 166 13.43 18.50 -3.66
CA LEU A 166 13.26 18.67 -5.10
C LEU A 166 13.93 17.49 -5.79
N LYS A 167 13.12 16.59 -6.37
CA LYS A 167 13.66 15.34 -6.94
C LYS A 167 12.78 14.81 -8.06
N PHE A 168 13.43 14.21 -9.08
CA PHE A 168 12.74 13.32 -10.00
C PHE A 168 12.42 11.99 -9.32
N MET A 169 11.18 11.58 -9.44
CA MET A 169 10.65 10.35 -8.85
C MET A 169 9.94 9.52 -9.91
N MET A 170 9.78 8.24 -9.63
CA MET A 170 9.07 7.29 -10.48
C MET A 170 7.72 6.97 -9.87
N ASP A 171 6.64 7.22 -10.61
CA ASP A 171 5.28 6.90 -10.16
C ASP A 171 4.99 5.42 -10.39
N GLN A 172 5.39 4.58 -9.42
CA GLN A 172 5.44 3.13 -9.53
C GLN A 172 4.36 2.42 -8.71
N ASP A 173 3.57 3.18 -7.93
CA ASP A 173 2.64 2.56 -7.00
C ASP A 173 1.31 3.32 -6.90
N THR A 174 0.36 2.69 -6.21
CA THR A 174 -0.95 3.27 -5.86
C THR A 174 -1.42 2.69 -4.54
N GLY A 175 -2.43 3.31 -3.94
CA GLY A 175 -3.02 2.81 -2.71
C GLY A 175 -4.50 3.13 -2.58
N GLY A 176 -5.23 2.32 -1.84
CA GLY A 176 -6.67 2.50 -1.62
C GLY A 176 -7.06 3.82 -0.97
N ALA A 177 -6.16 4.39 -0.18
CA ALA A 177 -6.32 5.69 0.50
C ALA A 177 -5.76 6.87 -0.29
N ILE A 178 -5.02 6.63 -1.38
CA ILE A 178 -4.43 7.68 -2.21
C ILE A 178 -5.46 8.07 -3.26
N ARG A 179 -6.27 9.06 -2.94
CA ARG A 179 -7.37 9.54 -3.77
C ARG A 179 -7.27 11.04 -3.98
N ALA A 180 -7.71 11.51 -5.14
CA ALA A 180 -7.75 12.89 -5.58
C ALA A 180 -6.45 13.40 -6.24
N PRO A 181 -6.59 14.46 -7.09
CA PRO A 181 -5.46 15.21 -7.63
C PRO A 181 -4.61 15.83 -6.49
N GLY A 182 -3.31 15.90 -6.70
CA GLY A 182 -2.41 16.56 -5.75
C GLY A 182 -2.01 15.74 -4.53
N ARG A 183 -2.53 14.50 -4.36
CA ARG A 183 -2.05 13.59 -3.32
C ARG A 183 -1.04 12.60 -3.88
N ALA A 184 0.08 12.49 -3.19
CA ALA A 184 1.10 11.51 -3.47
C ALA A 184 1.73 11.03 -2.17
N ASP A 185 2.04 9.74 -2.08
CA ASP A 185 2.74 9.16 -0.95
C ASP A 185 4.17 8.78 -1.42
N ILE A 186 5.18 9.28 -0.71
CA ILE A 186 6.60 9.02 -1.01
C ILE A 186 7.04 7.79 -0.23
N TYR A 187 7.58 6.80 -0.93
CA TYR A 187 8.16 5.65 -0.27
C TYR A 187 9.47 6.03 0.43
N MET A 188 9.52 5.88 1.76
CA MET A 188 10.65 6.32 2.60
C MET A 188 11.65 5.20 2.92
N GLY A 189 11.42 3.98 2.44
CA GLY A 189 12.30 2.84 2.71
C GLY A 189 11.76 1.89 3.77
N VAL A 190 12.66 1.16 4.43
CA VAL A 190 12.36 0.12 5.42
C VAL A 190 13.15 0.36 6.70
N GLY A 191 12.57 0.01 7.83
CA GLY A 191 13.21 0.04 9.14
C GLY A 191 12.96 1.33 9.91
N PRO A 192 13.49 1.44 11.15
CA PRO A 192 13.13 2.52 12.09
C PRO A 192 13.40 3.94 11.58
N GLN A 193 14.46 4.12 10.78
CA GLN A 193 14.75 5.43 10.20
C GLN A 193 13.70 5.82 9.15
N ALA A 194 13.30 4.89 8.29
CA ALA A 194 12.26 5.10 7.30
C ALA A 194 10.91 5.38 7.96
N GLU A 195 10.59 4.67 9.02
CA GLU A 195 9.38 4.89 9.81
C GLU A 195 9.33 6.30 10.40
N THR A 196 10.43 6.77 10.98
CA THR A 196 10.54 8.14 11.50
C THR A 196 10.34 9.19 10.40
N LEU A 197 10.96 8.99 9.23
CA LEU A 197 10.82 9.91 8.10
C LEU A 197 9.40 9.90 7.52
N ALA A 198 8.81 8.72 7.36
CA ALA A 198 7.45 8.56 6.85
C ALA A 198 6.41 9.15 7.81
N GLY A 199 6.56 8.90 9.12
CA GLY A 199 5.66 9.44 10.15
C GLY A 199 5.65 10.96 10.23
N GLY A 200 6.75 11.60 9.82
CA GLY A 200 6.85 13.07 9.76
C GLY A 200 6.58 13.67 8.38
N GLN A 201 6.29 12.86 7.36
CA GLN A 201 6.06 13.35 6.01
C GLN A 201 4.60 13.78 5.82
N LEU A 202 4.33 15.05 6.09
CA LEU A 202 3.07 15.71 5.75
C LEU A 202 3.42 17.13 5.29
N ALA A 203 3.43 17.37 3.98
CA ALA A 203 3.80 18.66 3.45
C ALA A 203 3.07 18.92 2.12
N GLU A 204 2.72 20.17 1.89
CA GLU A 204 2.27 20.63 0.58
C GLU A 204 3.43 20.70 -0.40
N GLY A 205 3.12 20.55 -1.69
CA GLY A 205 4.11 20.63 -2.75
C GLY A 205 3.48 20.62 -4.13
N THR A 206 4.33 20.53 -5.14
CA THR A 206 3.92 20.49 -6.54
C THR A 206 4.51 19.28 -7.23
N MET A 207 3.73 18.67 -8.11
CA MET A 207 4.16 17.56 -8.96
C MET A 207 4.09 17.95 -10.42
N TYR A 208 5.17 17.75 -11.16
CA TYR A 208 5.26 17.98 -12.59
C TYR A 208 5.53 16.65 -13.29
N TYR A 209 4.53 16.11 -14.00
CA TYR A 209 4.72 14.93 -14.83
C TYR A 209 5.48 15.28 -16.09
N VAL A 210 6.48 14.46 -16.41
CA VAL A 210 7.32 14.62 -17.60
C VAL A 210 6.84 13.66 -18.67
N PHE A 211 6.58 14.19 -19.87
CA PHE A 211 6.16 13.43 -21.04
C PHE A 211 7.13 13.67 -22.20
N LEU A 212 7.22 12.69 -23.08
CA LEU A 212 7.91 12.90 -24.35
C LEU A 212 7.16 13.96 -25.15
N LYS A 213 7.92 14.84 -25.82
CA LYS A 213 7.34 15.75 -26.80
C LYS A 213 6.73 14.94 -27.96
N ALA A 214 5.65 15.45 -28.54
CA ALA A 214 4.91 14.74 -29.57
C ALA A 214 5.80 14.27 -30.76
N GLU A 215 6.73 15.11 -31.18
CA GLU A 215 7.69 14.82 -32.24
C GLU A 215 8.70 13.71 -31.89
N ALA A 216 8.93 13.46 -30.60
CA ALA A 216 9.84 12.40 -30.14
C ALA A 216 9.14 11.04 -29.96
N VAL A 217 7.82 11.01 -29.90
CA VAL A 217 7.07 9.77 -29.62
C VAL A 217 7.34 8.68 -30.66
N SER A 218 7.48 9.05 -31.93
CA SER A 218 7.78 8.11 -33.04
C SER A 218 9.14 7.43 -32.91
N GLN A 219 10.09 8.03 -32.17
CA GLN A 219 11.43 7.46 -31.94
C GLN A 219 11.41 6.37 -30.86
N TYR A 220 10.33 6.31 -30.08
CA TYR A 220 10.14 5.34 -29.00
C TYR A 220 8.83 4.57 -29.19
N PRO A 221 8.77 3.68 -30.21
CA PRO A 221 7.56 2.91 -30.47
C PRO A 221 7.22 2.07 -29.24
N LEU A 222 5.92 1.96 -28.97
CA LEU A 222 5.45 1.08 -27.89
C LEU A 222 5.91 -0.35 -28.19
N PRO A 223 6.39 -1.08 -27.16
CA PRO A 223 6.71 -2.49 -27.34
C PRO A 223 5.46 -3.21 -27.87
N GLU A 224 5.64 -4.06 -28.88
CA GLU A 224 4.55 -4.89 -29.37
C GLU A 224 3.92 -5.63 -28.19
N ARG A 225 2.61 -5.44 -27.99
CA ARG A 225 1.88 -6.24 -27.00
C ARG A 225 2.08 -7.69 -27.39
N ALA A 226 2.77 -8.45 -26.55
CA ALA A 226 2.92 -9.88 -26.72
C ALA A 226 1.52 -10.45 -26.98
N SER A 227 1.24 -10.83 -28.22
CA SER A 227 -0.03 -11.43 -28.58
C SER A 227 -0.20 -12.65 -27.70
N LYS A 228 -1.30 -12.75 -26.97
CA LYS A 228 -1.66 -13.96 -26.21
C LYS A 228 -1.89 -15.10 -27.19
N LYS A 229 -0.82 -15.65 -27.77
CA LYS A 229 -0.87 -16.97 -28.41
C LYS A 229 -0.98 -17.99 -27.29
N GLY A 230 -2.13 -18.60 -27.21
CA GLY A 230 -2.41 -19.66 -26.27
C GLY A 230 -1.32 -20.74 -26.30
N LYS A 231 -0.69 -20.96 -25.16
CA LYS A 231 -0.07 -22.24 -24.81
C LYS A 231 -0.66 -22.68 -23.49
N SER A 232 -1.42 -23.74 -23.59
CA SER A 232 -1.81 -24.58 -22.47
C SER A 232 -0.55 -25.15 -21.81
N GLY A 233 -0.48 -25.07 -20.49
CA GLY A 233 0.44 -25.84 -19.65
C GLY A 233 1.81 -25.18 -19.40
N GLY A 234 1.88 -24.37 -18.38
CA GLY A 234 3.10 -23.88 -17.76
C GLY A 234 2.74 -23.10 -16.50
N ALA A 235 3.36 -23.45 -15.39
CA ALA A 235 3.11 -22.82 -14.11
C ALA A 235 3.12 -21.28 -14.23
N ARG A 236 2.03 -20.65 -13.89
CA ARG A 236 1.93 -19.19 -13.81
C ARG A 236 2.88 -18.71 -12.72
N GLN A 237 3.88 -17.95 -13.07
CA GLN A 237 4.57 -17.10 -12.10
C GLN A 237 3.53 -16.11 -11.56
N PRO A 238 3.27 -16.06 -10.26
CA PRO A 238 2.37 -15.07 -9.68
C PRO A 238 3.10 -13.73 -9.67
N GLY A 239 2.62 -12.75 -10.39
CA GLY A 239 3.09 -11.39 -10.16
C GLY A 239 3.08 -10.41 -11.31
N LEU A 240 2.96 -10.80 -12.56
CA LEU A 240 3.21 -9.88 -13.68
C LEU A 240 1.99 -9.29 -14.39
N ASN A 241 0.76 -9.71 -14.07
CA ASN A 241 -0.44 -9.18 -14.74
C ASN A 241 -1.71 -9.34 -13.89
N ALA A 242 -1.77 -8.75 -12.72
CA ALA A 242 -3.06 -8.43 -12.14
C ALA A 242 -3.40 -6.98 -12.51
N PRO A 243 -4.39 -6.71 -13.36
CA PRO A 243 -4.90 -5.36 -13.49
C PRO A 243 -5.41 -4.93 -12.12
N ALA A 244 -5.06 -3.72 -11.70
CA ALA A 244 -5.67 -3.11 -10.52
C ALA A 244 -7.18 -3.28 -10.66
N ALA A 245 -7.81 -3.99 -9.72
CA ALA A 245 -9.24 -4.18 -9.73
C ALA A 245 -9.91 -2.81 -9.75
N ASP A 246 -10.74 -2.56 -10.75
CA ASP A 246 -11.56 -1.37 -10.85
C ASP A 246 -12.49 -1.32 -9.62
N PRO A 247 -12.36 -0.35 -8.72
CA PRO A 247 -13.15 -0.29 -7.50
C PRO A 247 -14.62 0.08 -7.74
N ASN A 248 -15.07 0.19 -9.01
CA ASN A 248 -16.41 0.59 -9.39
C ASN A 248 -17.08 -0.35 -10.42
N LYS A 249 -16.63 -1.60 -10.53
CA LYS A 249 -17.41 -2.63 -11.22
C LYS A 249 -17.82 -3.74 -10.28
#